data_37632c344e39b88eb71995779b90061b
#
_entry.id   37632c344e39b88eb71995779b90061b
#
_cell.length_a   1.000
_cell.length_b   1.000
_cell.length_c   1.000
_cell.angle_alpha   90.00
_cell.angle_beta   90.00
_cell.angle_gamma   90.00
#
_symmetry.space_group_name_H-M   'P 1'
#
loop_
_entity.id
_entity.type
_entity.pdbx_description
1 polymer ?
#
loop_
_entity_poly.entity_id
_entity_poly.type
_entity_poly.pdbx_seq_one_letter_code
_entity_poly.pdbx_strand_id
1 'polypeptide(L)'
;MGTTAYHLFRLYMDDTFIDMDASIIPMPFEKIMPAVIEKKADFGVIIHEGRFVYPDMGLELKTDLGLWWENKTLLPIPLGCIAIKRDIDSAIACDIQDLIGKSIEHAFLNPFMAYDYIQTHAQELDEDVIQQHIGLYVNDYSKDIGGKGEAAINTFFEKTCASGLIKKSESSLFAC
;
A
#
# COMPACT_ATOMS: atom_id res chain seq x y z
N MET A 1 5.60 2.86 13.86
CA MET A 1 5.56 1.77 12.88
C MET A 1 4.09 1.36 12.66
N GLY A 2 3.38 2.03 11.78
CA GLY A 2 1.94 1.81 11.52
C GLY A 2 1.65 1.83 10.02
N THR A 3 2.53 1.24 9.19
CA THR A 3 2.34 1.18 7.74
C THR A 3 1.90 -0.22 7.31
N THR A 4 1.15 -0.33 6.22
CA THR A 4 0.76 -1.61 5.61
C THR A 4 1.98 -2.49 5.34
N ALA A 5 3.05 -1.91 4.79
CA ALA A 5 4.28 -2.63 4.49
C ALA A 5 4.91 -3.25 5.75
N TYR A 6 4.96 -2.52 6.87
CA TYR A 6 5.45 -3.04 8.14
C TYR A 6 4.58 -4.19 8.65
N HIS A 7 3.27 -4.05 8.61
CA HIS A 7 2.35 -5.10 9.07
C HIS A 7 2.41 -6.35 8.19
N LEU A 8 2.48 -6.19 6.86
CA LEU A 8 2.67 -7.32 5.95
C LEU A 8 3.98 -8.06 6.23
N PHE A 9 5.06 -7.31 6.42
CA PHE A 9 6.35 -7.89 6.77
C PHE A 9 6.27 -8.69 8.07
N ARG A 10 5.63 -8.17 9.10
CA ARG A 10 5.46 -8.87 10.38
C ARG A 10 4.61 -10.14 10.22
N LEU A 11 3.51 -10.07 9.47
CA LEU A 11 2.68 -11.25 9.18
C LEU A 11 3.43 -12.31 8.36
N TYR A 12 4.27 -11.88 7.41
CA TYR A 12 5.14 -12.78 6.65
C TYR A 12 6.14 -13.50 7.56
N MET A 13 6.74 -12.78 8.47
CA MET A 13 7.69 -13.31 9.45
C MET A 13 7.03 -14.36 10.35
N ASP A 14 5.85 -14.04 10.89
CA ASP A 14 5.09 -14.95 11.75
C ASP A 14 4.70 -16.23 10.98
N ASP A 15 4.31 -16.10 9.70
CA ASP A 15 3.91 -17.24 8.85
C ASP A 15 5.08 -18.15 8.45
N THR A 16 6.27 -17.59 8.29
CA THR A 16 7.46 -18.33 7.85
C THR A 16 8.32 -18.87 8.98
N PHE A 17 7.88 -18.70 10.23
CA PHE A 17 8.61 -19.11 11.45
C PHE A 17 10.05 -18.61 11.46
N ILE A 18 10.33 -17.49 10.83
CA ILE A 18 11.63 -16.84 10.93
C ILE A 18 11.67 -16.20 12.31
N ASP A 19 12.34 -16.88 13.23
CA ASP A 19 12.62 -16.33 14.57
C ASP A 19 13.56 -15.14 14.38
N MET A 20 12.99 -13.96 14.39
CA MET A 20 13.75 -12.74 14.26
C MET A 20 13.86 -12.08 15.63
N ASP A 21 14.95 -12.35 16.26
CA ASP A 21 15.62 -11.41 17.15
C ASP A 21 16.15 -10.20 16.34
N ALA A 22 15.50 -9.93 15.19
CA ALA A 22 15.89 -8.88 14.28
C ALA A 22 15.53 -7.53 14.84
N SER A 23 16.52 -6.71 15.03
CA SER A 23 16.29 -5.33 15.40
C SER A 23 15.70 -4.60 14.17
N ILE A 24 14.46 -4.12 14.32
CA ILE A 24 13.80 -3.31 13.28
C ILE A 24 14.24 -1.86 13.46
N ILE A 25 14.83 -1.30 12.43
CA ILE A 25 15.33 0.07 12.41
C ILE A 25 14.36 0.93 11.57
N PRO A 26 13.48 1.73 12.21
CA PRO A 26 12.63 2.67 11.48
C PRO A 26 13.48 3.78 10.87
N MET A 27 13.25 4.06 9.59
CA MET A 27 13.93 5.15 8.89
C MET A 27 13.04 5.73 7.79
N PRO A 28 13.35 6.96 7.31
CA PRO A 28 12.71 7.53 6.13
C PRO A 28 12.88 6.62 4.91
N PHE A 29 11.86 6.56 4.06
CA PHE A 29 11.80 5.64 2.92
C PHE A 29 13.02 5.73 2.01
N GLU A 30 13.44 6.93 1.68
CA GLU A 30 14.60 7.22 0.80
C GLU A 30 15.94 6.73 1.37
N LYS A 31 16.01 6.40 2.65
CA LYS A 31 17.22 5.90 3.33
C LYS A 31 17.30 4.38 3.41
N ILE A 32 16.23 3.66 3.08
CA ILE A 32 16.16 2.20 3.26
C ILE A 32 17.16 1.51 2.32
N MET A 33 17.08 1.73 1.01
CA MET A 33 18.00 1.10 0.05
C MET A 33 19.47 1.51 0.27
N PRO A 34 19.81 2.79 0.50
CA PRO A 34 21.16 3.18 0.91
C PRO A 34 21.66 2.43 2.16
N ALA A 35 20.82 2.24 3.17
CA ALA A 35 21.21 1.54 4.40
C ALA A 35 21.57 0.07 4.14
N VAL A 36 20.89 -0.61 3.22
CA VAL A 36 21.21 -1.98 2.81
C VAL A 36 22.52 -2.01 2.02
N ILE A 37 22.73 -1.09 1.07
CA ILE A 37 23.97 -0.98 0.29
C ILE A 37 25.17 -0.72 1.19
N GLU A 38 25.02 0.15 2.18
CA GLU A 38 26.05 0.49 3.16
C GLU A 38 26.22 -0.57 4.27
N LYS A 39 25.48 -1.69 4.20
CA LYS A 39 25.52 -2.78 5.18
C LYS A 39 25.15 -2.34 6.61
N LYS A 40 24.35 -1.31 6.72
CA LYS A 40 23.74 -0.85 8.01
C LYS A 40 22.48 -1.65 8.35
N ALA A 41 21.90 -2.32 7.37
CA ALA A 41 20.81 -3.26 7.50
C ALA A 41 21.02 -4.42 6.50
N ASP A 42 20.62 -5.62 6.89
CA ASP A 42 20.73 -6.81 6.03
C ASP A 42 19.61 -6.86 4.99
N PHE A 43 18.43 -6.31 5.32
CA PHE A 43 17.24 -6.25 4.47
C PHE A 43 16.54 -4.90 4.62
N GLY A 44 15.80 -4.52 3.59
CA GLY A 44 14.93 -3.34 3.60
C GLY A 44 13.54 -3.69 3.08
N VAL A 45 12.50 -3.21 3.78
CA VAL A 45 11.12 -3.28 3.26
C VAL A 45 10.87 -2.02 2.45
N ILE A 46 10.74 -2.17 1.15
CA ILE A 46 10.54 -1.06 0.21
C ILE A 46 9.14 -1.07 -0.37
N ILE A 47 8.66 0.09 -0.77
CA ILE A 47 7.35 0.35 -1.38
C ILE A 47 7.52 1.36 -2.52
N HIS A 48 6.41 1.80 -3.10
CA HIS A 48 6.38 2.83 -4.14
C HIS A 48 7.31 2.50 -5.32
N GLU A 49 7.93 3.52 -5.89
CA GLU A 49 8.87 3.43 -7.02
C GLU A 49 10.10 2.57 -6.71
N GLY A 50 10.48 2.44 -5.44
CA GLY A 50 11.61 1.60 -5.01
C GLY A 50 11.52 0.16 -5.51
N ARG A 51 10.30 -0.37 -5.67
CA ARG A 51 10.07 -1.72 -6.21
C ARG A 51 10.44 -1.87 -7.71
N PHE A 52 10.65 -0.79 -8.41
CA PHE A 52 11.03 -0.79 -9.83
C PHE A 52 12.52 -0.50 -10.04
N VAL A 53 13.14 0.25 -9.12
CA VAL A 53 14.51 0.74 -9.28
C VAL A 53 15.57 0.00 -8.45
N TYR A 54 15.18 -0.87 -7.53
CA TYR A 54 16.14 -1.61 -6.68
C TYR A 54 17.17 -2.42 -7.48
N PRO A 55 16.88 -3.02 -8.67
CA PRO A 55 17.86 -3.78 -9.42
C PRO A 55 19.01 -2.90 -9.93
N ASP A 56 18.70 -1.66 -10.35
CA ASP A 56 19.67 -0.69 -10.85
C ASP A 56 20.61 -0.21 -9.74
N MET A 57 20.20 -0.37 -8.49
CA MET A 57 21.03 -0.09 -7.31
C MET A 57 21.85 -1.31 -6.84
N GLY A 58 21.83 -2.42 -7.59
CA GLY A 58 22.56 -3.64 -7.25
C GLY A 58 21.98 -4.43 -6.08
N LEU A 59 20.69 -4.23 -5.80
CA LEU A 59 19.95 -4.95 -4.76
C LEU A 59 19.19 -6.15 -5.35
N GLU A 60 18.91 -7.15 -4.52
CA GLU A 60 18.16 -8.34 -4.88
C GLU A 60 16.81 -8.40 -4.16
N LEU A 61 15.75 -8.81 -4.88
CA LEU A 61 14.47 -9.14 -4.28
C LEU A 61 14.56 -10.46 -3.51
N LYS A 62 14.28 -10.45 -2.23
CA LYS A 62 14.17 -11.66 -1.42
C LYS A 62 12.75 -12.22 -1.42
N THR A 63 11.77 -11.36 -1.27
CA THR A 63 10.36 -11.72 -1.27
C THR A 63 9.50 -10.55 -1.74
N ASP A 64 8.49 -10.82 -2.56
CA ASP A 64 7.39 -9.90 -2.82
C ASP A 64 6.28 -10.19 -1.82
N LEU A 65 6.09 -9.27 -0.86
CA LEU A 65 5.09 -9.40 0.20
C LEU A 65 3.66 -9.34 -0.35
N GLY A 66 3.45 -8.64 -1.47
CA GLY A 66 2.16 -8.60 -2.15
C GLY A 66 1.81 -9.95 -2.75
N LEU A 67 2.73 -10.55 -3.50
CA LEU A 67 2.56 -11.88 -4.08
C LEU A 67 2.38 -12.95 -3.00
N TRP A 68 3.15 -12.87 -1.90
CA TRP A 68 2.96 -13.76 -0.75
C TRP A 68 1.55 -13.64 -0.18
N TRP A 69 1.07 -12.39 0.05
CA TRP A 69 -0.27 -12.14 0.56
C TRP A 69 -1.36 -12.70 -0.33
N GLU A 70 -1.28 -12.44 -1.65
CA GLU A 70 -2.25 -12.92 -2.63
C GLU A 70 -2.30 -14.45 -2.71
N ASN A 71 -1.14 -15.10 -2.71
CA ASN A 71 -1.05 -16.56 -2.69
C ASN A 71 -1.61 -17.17 -1.39
N LYS A 72 -1.41 -16.50 -0.27
CA LYS A 72 -1.85 -16.99 1.05
C LYS A 72 -3.33 -16.78 1.30
N THR A 73 -3.90 -15.69 0.82
CA THR A 73 -5.28 -15.27 1.12
C THR A 73 -6.23 -15.40 -0.04
N LEU A 74 -5.74 -15.47 -1.27
CA LEU A 74 -6.48 -15.36 -2.53
C LEU A 74 -7.22 -14.02 -2.68
N LEU A 75 -6.77 -13.00 -1.94
CA LEU A 75 -7.33 -11.66 -1.90
C LEU A 75 -6.28 -10.63 -2.35
N PRO A 76 -6.68 -9.52 -2.98
CA PRO A 76 -5.75 -8.47 -3.37
C PRO A 76 -5.06 -7.86 -2.14
N ILE A 77 -3.87 -7.33 -2.36
CA ILE A 77 -3.17 -6.61 -1.29
C ILE A 77 -3.81 -5.24 -1.03
N PRO A 78 -4.21 -4.90 0.22
CA PRO A 78 -4.70 -3.57 0.54
C PRO A 78 -3.50 -2.61 0.69
N LEU A 79 -3.25 -1.76 -0.32
CA LEU A 79 -2.09 -0.86 -0.34
C LEU A 79 -2.35 0.47 0.37
N GLY A 80 -3.49 1.10 0.10
CA GLY A 80 -3.82 2.40 0.66
C GLY A 80 -5.33 2.67 0.58
N CYS A 81 -5.76 3.73 1.25
CA CYS A 81 -7.15 4.16 1.22
C CYS A 81 -7.25 5.67 1.43
N ILE A 82 -8.37 6.25 1.02
CA ILE A 82 -8.78 7.58 1.43
C ILE A 82 -9.60 7.42 2.71
N ALA A 83 -9.20 8.13 3.76
CA ALA A 83 -9.88 8.06 5.05
C ALA A 83 -10.70 9.33 5.30
N ILE A 84 -11.86 9.15 5.93
CA ILE A 84 -12.74 10.25 6.34
C ILE A 84 -12.90 10.24 7.87
N LYS A 85 -13.10 11.40 8.48
CA LYS A 85 -13.34 11.50 9.92
C LYS A 85 -14.68 10.87 10.28
N ARG A 86 -14.75 10.18 11.41
CA ARG A 86 -15.95 9.46 11.87
C ARG A 86 -17.07 10.36 12.36
N ASP A 87 -16.81 11.64 12.62
CA ASP A 87 -17.79 12.65 13.03
C ASP A 87 -18.52 13.30 11.84
N ILE A 88 -18.14 12.97 10.61
CA ILE A 88 -18.85 13.41 9.41
C ILE A 88 -20.11 12.56 9.23
N ASP A 89 -21.21 13.23 8.89
CA ASP A 89 -22.48 12.57 8.58
C ASP A 89 -22.31 11.50 7.49
N SER A 90 -22.94 10.34 7.69
CA SER A 90 -22.77 9.20 6.78
C SER A 90 -23.29 9.48 5.37
N ALA A 91 -24.34 10.27 5.20
CA ALA A 91 -24.83 10.63 3.87
C ALA A 91 -23.80 11.50 3.13
N ILE A 92 -23.17 12.45 3.83
CA ILE A 92 -22.07 13.25 3.27
C ILE A 92 -20.85 12.36 2.93
N ALA A 93 -20.53 11.40 3.79
CA ALA A 93 -19.42 10.48 3.53
C ALA A 93 -19.67 9.66 2.26
N CYS A 94 -20.89 9.16 2.06
CA CYS A 94 -21.26 8.41 0.87
C CYS A 94 -21.26 9.29 -0.40
N ASP A 95 -21.75 10.52 -0.33
CA ASP A 95 -21.71 11.49 -1.43
C ASP A 95 -20.23 11.77 -1.85
N ILE A 96 -19.33 11.91 -0.88
CA ILE A 96 -17.89 12.10 -1.14
C ILE A 96 -17.30 10.86 -1.81
N GLN A 97 -17.62 9.67 -1.36
CA GLN A 97 -17.17 8.42 -1.97
C GLN A 97 -17.61 8.33 -3.43
N ASP A 98 -18.88 8.65 -3.73
CA ASP A 98 -19.40 8.67 -5.09
C ASP A 98 -18.70 9.70 -5.97
N LEU A 99 -18.41 10.89 -5.44
CA LEU A 99 -17.66 11.93 -6.16
C LEU A 99 -16.23 11.50 -6.48
N ILE A 100 -15.56 10.81 -5.55
CA ILE A 100 -14.22 10.26 -5.77
C ILE A 100 -14.27 9.21 -6.88
N GLY A 101 -15.21 8.28 -6.84
CA GLY A 101 -15.39 7.27 -7.89
C GLY A 101 -15.60 7.89 -9.27
N LYS A 102 -16.48 8.91 -9.38
CA LYS A 102 -16.71 9.66 -10.62
C LYS A 102 -15.46 10.41 -11.09
N SER A 103 -14.68 10.98 -10.16
CA SER A 103 -13.43 11.67 -10.49
C SER A 103 -12.39 10.71 -11.07
N ILE A 104 -12.25 9.51 -10.49
CA ILE A 104 -11.34 8.47 -11.00
C ILE A 104 -11.80 8.00 -12.38
N GLU A 105 -13.09 7.75 -12.57
CA GLU A 105 -13.64 7.39 -13.86
C GLU A 105 -13.36 8.46 -14.94
N HIS A 106 -13.56 9.73 -14.57
CA HIS A 106 -13.23 10.85 -15.47
C HIS A 106 -11.74 10.88 -15.84
N ALA A 107 -10.84 10.62 -14.88
CA ALA A 107 -9.41 10.55 -15.13
C ALA A 107 -9.03 9.40 -16.07
N PHE A 108 -9.65 8.23 -15.94
CA PHE A 108 -9.44 7.11 -16.86
C PHE A 108 -9.90 7.42 -18.30
N LEU A 109 -11.01 8.15 -18.45
CA LEU A 109 -11.50 8.56 -19.76
C LEU A 109 -10.68 9.70 -20.38
N ASN A 110 -9.92 10.45 -19.58
CA ASN A 110 -9.18 11.64 -19.99
C ASN A 110 -7.74 11.63 -19.39
N PRO A 111 -6.90 10.64 -19.71
CA PRO A 111 -5.62 10.43 -19.02
C PRO A 111 -4.65 11.61 -19.15
N PHE A 112 -4.75 12.39 -20.22
CA PHE A 112 -3.84 13.53 -20.45
C PHE A 112 -4.25 14.81 -19.70
N MET A 113 -5.47 14.90 -19.16
CA MET A 113 -5.91 16.13 -18.48
C MET A 113 -5.12 16.44 -17.19
N ALA A 114 -4.63 15.43 -16.52
CA ALA A 114 -3.86 15.58 -15.27
C ALA A 114 -2.34 15.53 -15.48
N TYR A 115 -1.87 15.34 -16.74
CA TYR A 115 -0.46 15.05 -17.02
C TYR A 115 0.50 16.15 -16.53
N ASP A 116 0.25 17.40 -16.86
CA ASP A 116 1.09 18.53 -16.45
C ASP A 116 1.13 18.68 -14.90
N TYR A 117 -0.01 18.44 -14.27
CA TYR A 117 -0.11 18.46 -12.80
C TYR A 117 0.70 17.31 -12.18
N ILE A 118 0.58 16.10 -12.72
CA ILE A 118 1.32 14.93 -12.26
C ILE A 118 2.81 15.16 -12.41
N GLN A 119 3.29 15.62 -13.57
CA GLN A 119 4.71 15.92 -13.79
C GLN A 119 5.25 16.98 -12.82
N THR A 120 4.46 17.99 -12.51
CA THR A 120 4.86 19.06 -11.59
C THR A 120 5.07 18.56 -10.15
N HIS A 121 4.36 17.50 -9.76
CA HIS A 121 4.33 16.99 -8.38
C HIS A 121 4.97 15.62 -8.21
N ALA A 122 5.29 14.91 -9.29
CA ALA A 122 5.98 13.64 -9.25
C ALA A 122 7.42 13.82 -8.75
N GLN A 123 7.88 12.91 -7.90
CA GLN A 123 9.28 12.85 -7.48
C GLN A 123 10.15 12.13 -8.53
N GLU A 124 9.56 11.16 -9.21
CA GLU A 124 10.14 10.47 -10.36
C GLU A 124 9.68 11.17 -11.65
N LEU A 125 10.60 11.42 -12.55
CA LEU A 125 10.34 12.12 -13.82
C LEU A 125 10.33 11.20 -15.05
N ASP A 126 10.72 9.94 -14.87
CA ASP A 126 10.61 8.93 -15.92
C ASP A 126 9.12 8.57 -16.16
N GLU A 127 8.65 8.78 -17.38
CA GLU A 127 7.25 8.62 -17.72
C GLU A 127 6.77 7.18 -17.56
N ASP A 128 7.60 6.21 -17.91
CA ASP A 128 7.24 4.78 -17.81
C ASP A 128 7.10 4.37 -16.34
N VAL A 129 7.94 4.90 -15.45
CA VAL A 129 7.86 4.66 -14.00
C VAL A 129 6.61 5.33 -13.42
N ILE A 130 6.29 6.56 -13.84
CA ILE A 130 5.05 7.25 -13.44
C ILE A 130 3.82 6.44 -13.86
N GLN A 131 3.77 5.96 -15.09
CA GLN A 131 2.63 5.17 -15.60
C GLN A 131 2.50 3.83 -14.87
N GLN A 132 3.60 3.14 -14.60
CA GLN A 132 3.58 1.90 -13.81
C GLN A 132 3.07 2.16 -12.39
N HIS A 133 3.50 3.26 -11.77
CA HIS A 133 3.03 3.65 -10.45
C HIS A 133 1.53 3.95 -10.45
N ILE A 134 1.05 4.75 -11.40
CA ILE A 134 -0.39 5.05 -11.54
C ILE A 134 -1.16 3.74 -11.72
N GLY A 135 -0.77 2.87 -12.65
CA GLY A 135 -1.46 1.61 -12.92
C GLY A 135 -1.50 0.65 -11.73
N LEU A 136 -0.50 0.71 -10.83
CA LEU A 136 -0.48 -0.08 -9.62
C LEU A 136 -1.45 0.44 -8.55
N TYR A 137 -1.50 1.76 -8.34
CA TYR A 137 -2.23 2.38 -7.23
C TYR A 137 -3.60 2.92 -7.61
N VAL A 138 -3.85 3.22 -8.89
CA VAL A 138 -5.12 3.74 -9.38
C VAL A 138 -5.69 2.74 -10.38
N ASN A 139 -6.54 1.85 -9.91
CA ASN A 139 -7.13 0.73 -10.65
C ASN A 139 -8.63 0.59 -10.32
N ASP A 140 -9.26 -0.48 -10.74
CA ASP A 140 -10.68 -0.72 -10.48
C ASP A 140 -11.04 -0.71 -8.99
N TYR A 141 -10.16 -1.21 -8.12
CA TYR A 141 -10.35 -1.13 -6.66
C TYR A 141 -10.28 0.29 -6.10
N SER A 142 -9.60 1.21 -6.80
CA SER A 142 -9.57 2.63 -6.42
C SER A 142 -10.90 3.31 -6.72
N LYS A 143 -11.60 2.85 -7.76
CA LYS A 143 -12.93 3.34 -8.14
C LYS A 143 -14.03 2.75 -7.25
N ASP A 144 -13.99 1.44 -7.06
CA ASP A 144 -14.91 0.67 -6.21
C ASP A 144 -14.19 -0.56 -5.67
N ILE A 145 -14.06 -0.64 -4.36
CA ILE A 145 -13.38 -1.77 -3.73
C ILE A 145 -14.14 -3.08 -3.89
N GLY A 146 -15.47 -3.04 -4.01
CA GLY A 146 -16.34 -4.20 -4.12
C GLY A 146 -16.15 -5.21 -2.99
N GLY A 147 -16.95 -6.26 -2.98
CA GLY A 147 -16.90 -7.26 -1.90
C GLY A 147 -15.55 -7.97 -1.75
N LYS A 148 -14.77 -8.11 -2.83
CA LYS A 148 -13.43 -8.72 -2.76
C LYS A 148 -12.41 -7.80 -2.11
N GLY A 149 -12.46 -6.50 -2.38
CA GLY A 149 -11.61 -5.52 -1.73
C GLY A 149 -11.96 -5.33 -0.25
N GLU A 150 -13.26 -5.29 0.08
CA GLU A 150 -13.71 -5.28 1.48
C GLU A 150 -13.22 -6.51 2.24
N ALA A 151 -13.34 -7.70 1.67
CA ALA A 151 -12.82 -8.94 2.26
C ALA A 151 -11.31 -8.86 2.49
N ALA A 152 -10.55 -8.28 1.55
CA ALA A 152 -9.10 -8.11 1.67
C ALA A 152 -8.74 -7.20 2.85
N ILE A 153 -9.40 -6.05 2.97
CA ILE A 153 -9.19 -5.09 4.07
C ILE A 153 -9.56 -5.74 5.42
N ASN A 154 -10.73 -6.36 5.52
CA ASN A 154 -11.17 -7.03 6.75
C ASN A 154 -10.19 -8.13 7.15
N THR A 155 -9.79 -9.00 6.22
CA THR A 155 -8.82 -10.08 6.48
C THR A 155 -7.47 -9.52 6.95
N PHE A 156 -7.00 -8.43 6.35
CA PHE A 156 -5.76 -7.79 6.77
C PHE A 156 -5.85 -7.26 8.20
N PHE A 157 -6.93 -6.56 8.54
CA PHE A 157 -7.14 -6.07 9.89
C PHE A 157 -7.32 -7.19 10.92
N GLU A 158 -8.06 -8.24 10.59
CA GLU A 158 -8.23 -9.43 11.45
C GLU A 158 -6.90 -10.11 11.75
N LYS A 159 -6.08 -10.36 10.73
CA LYS A 159 -4.76 -10.99 10.90
C LYS A 159 -3.82 -10.11 11.72
N THR A 160 -3.78 -8.81 11.46
CA THR A 160 -2.93 -7.87 12.22
C THR A 160 -3.38 -7.71 13.68
N CYS A 161 -4.70 -7.78 13.95
CA CYS A 161 -5.23 -7.84 15.31
C CYS A 161 -4.86 -9.17 15.99
N ALA A 162 -5.02 -10.29 15.31
CA ALA A 162 -4.71 -11.62 15.86
C ALA A 162 -3.21 -11.75 16.24
N SER A 163 -2.32 -11.16 15.44
CA SER A 163 -0.88 -11.09 15.73
C SER A 163 -0.49 -10.02 16.79
N GLY A 164 -1.48 -9.32 17.35
CA GLY A 164 -1.23 -8.28 18.37
C GLY A 164 -0.56 -7.01 17.85
N LEU A 165 -0.47 -6.84 16.53
CA LEU A 165 0.18 -5.68 15.91
C LEU A 165 -0.66 -4.40 15.99
N ILE A 166 -1.98 -4.54 16.00
CA ILE A 166 -2.93 -3.44 16.18
C ILE A 166 -4.05 -3.84 17.14
N LYS A 167 -4.73 -2.85 17.70
CA LYS A 167 -5.95 -3.08 18.51
C LYS A 167 -7.15 -3.25 17.59
N LYS A 168 -8.08 -4.13 17.99
CA LYS A 168 -9.35 -4.29 17.28
C LYS A 168 -10.15 -2.98 17.33
N SER A 169 -10.69 -2.57 16.17
CA SER A 169 -11.65 -1.47 16.11
C SER A 169 -13.03 -1.95 16.57
N GLU A 170 -13.73 -1.14 17.38
CA GLU A 170 -15.13 -1.39 17.75
C GLU A 170 -16.12 -0.88 16.70
N SER A 171 -15.65 -0.06 15.77
CA SER A 171 -16.46 0.55 14.71
C SER A 171 -16.15 -0.07 13.36
N SER A 172 -17.10 0.03 12.41
CA SER A 172 -16.88 -0.35 11.01
C SER A 172 -15.61 0.30 10.45
N LEU A 173 -14.91 -0.42 9.57
CA LEU A 173 -13.78 0.12 8.81
C LEU A 173 -14.24 0.99 7.65
N PHE A 174 -15.46 0.77 7.16
CA PHE A 174 -16.03 1.45 5.99
C PHE A 174 -17.03 2.53 6.42
N ALA A 175 -17.07 3.60 5.66
CA ALA A 175 -17.93 4.75 5.90
C ALA A 175 -19.34 4.55 5.30
N CYS A 176 -19.43 3.70 4.26
CA CYS A 176 -20.66 3.39 3.54
C CYS A 176 -20.81 1.90 3.33
#